data_19c5e6f1411ec84a8ae11e679b0e7322
#
_entry.id   19c5e6f1411ec84a8ae11e679b0e7322
#
_cell.length_a   1.000
_cell.length_b   1.000
_cell.length_c   1.000
_cell.angle_alpha   90.00
_cell.angle_beta   90.00
_cell.angle_gamma   90.00
#
_symmetry.space_group_name_H-M   'P 1'
#
loop_
_entity.id
_entity.type
_entity.pdbx_description
1 polymer ?
#
loop_
_entity_poly.entity_id
_entity_poly.type
_entity_poly.pdbx_seq_one_letter_code
_entity_poly.pdbx_strand_id
1 'polypeptide(L)'
;MLKLGYKASAEQFGPLELLDFACLAEQSGFDSVFISDHFQPWKHHDGHAPFSLAWLGALGARTSRITIGTSVMTPTFRYHPAVVAQAFATLGVMFPDRVVLGVGTGESLNEVPSTGMTWPDFKERFARLREAVTLMRQLWTEDRVTFEGQYYRTQSATIYDRPATPVPIYVAAAGALIAKYAGRMGDGLICTSGKAPEFYTETVLPKVLEGRAEAGSRAPDYTRMMEVKVSFDTDGKRAVEDTRHWAVLALTPEEKTSVHNPEEMERLAAGLSAERAASRWIVSTDPDEHVERIGYYVDLGFDHLVFHAPGPDQERFIRLYAEHVLPRLRRRFGAPAERPTDA
;
A
#
# COMPACT_ATOMS: atom_id res chain seq x y z
N MET A 1 -0.91 -18.93 -3.25
CA MET A 1 0.25 -18.74 -4.17
C MET A 1 0.82 -17.36 -3.89
N LEU A 2 2.15 -17.22 -3.76
CA LEU A 2 2.83 -15.95 -3.51
C LEU A 2 2.62 -14.99 -4.69
N LYS A 3 2.14 -13.77 -4.40
CA LYS A 3 2.01 -12.69 -5.40
C LYS A 3 3.16 -11.71 -5.26
N LEU A 4 3.71 -11.27 -6.40
CA LEU A 4 4.86 -10.38 -6.50
C LEU A 4 4.46 -9.11 -7.26
N GLY A 5 4.36 -7.98 -6.58
CA GLY A 5 3.86 -6.72 -7.10
C GLY A 5 4.93 -5.64 -7.23
N TYR A 6 4.60 -4.60 -7.98
CA TYR A 6 5.38 -3.38 -8.16
C TYR A 6 4.69 -2.21 -7.43
N LYS A 7 5.44 -1.44 -6.65
CA LYS A 7 4.99 -0.18 -6.07
C LYS A 7 5.20 0.95 -7.05
N ALA A 8 4.11 1.51 -7.54
CA ALA A 8 4.14 2.73 -8.33
C ALA A 8 4.34 3.94 -7.41
N SER A 9 5.56 4.48 -7.39
CA SER A 9 5.98 5.58 -6.51
C SER A 9 5.45 6.91 -7.03
N ALA A 10 4.20 7.22 -6.72
CA ALA A 10 3.49 8.42 -7.20
C ALA A 10 4.15 9.73 -6.76
N GLU A 11 4.91 9.71 -5.68
CA GLU A 11 5.58 10.87 -5.13
C GLU A 11 6.88 11.21 -5.88
N GLN A 12 7.38 10.29 -6.72
CA GLN A 12 8.66 10.39 -7.42
C GLN A 12 8.52 10.60 -8.92
N PHE A 13 7.42 10.17 -9.53
CA PHE A 13 7.29 10.17 -10.98
C PHE A 13 6.00 10.83 -11.46
N GLY A 14 6.09 11.51 -12.60
CA GLY A 14 4.94 12.07 -13.28
C GLY A 14 3.93 11.01 -13.73
N PRO A 15 2.65 11.36 -13.91
CA PRO A 15 1.59 10.36 -14.12
C PRO A 15 1.76 9.51 -15.38
N LEU A 16 2.30 10.05 -16.47
CA LEU A 16 2.48 9.31 -17.72
C LEU A 16 3.66 8.32 -17.62
N GLU A 17 4.80 8.78 -17.11
CA GLU A 17 5.99 7.96 -16.92
C GLU A 17 5.70 6.81 -15.94
N LEU A 18 5.03 7.12 -14.82
CA LEU A 18 4.62 6.12 -13.85
C LEU A 18 3.67 5.06 -14.46
N LEU A 19 2.81 5.48 -15.39
CA LEU A 19 1.90 4.58 -16.10
C LEU A 19 2.67 3.64 -17.03
N ASP A 20 3.70 4.13 -17.72
CA ASP A 20 4.54 3.32 -18.59
C ASP A 20 5.36 2.29 -17.78
N PHE A 21 5.91 2.66 -16.62
CA PHE A 21 6.56 1.73 -15.71
C PHE A 21 5.59 0.64 -15.19
N ALA A 22 4.37 1.01 -14.85
CA ALA A 22 3.37 0.05 -14.39
C ALA A 22 2.95 -0.94 -15.49
N CYS A 23 2.82 -0.49 -16.74
CA CYS A 23 2.59 -1.37 -17.89
C CYS A 23 3.79 -2.29 -18.15
N LEU A 24 5.02 -1.77 -18.03
CA LEU A 24 6.23 -2.58 -18.13
C LEU A 24 6.30 -3.65 -17.03
N ALA A 25 5.87 -3.32 -15.80
CA ALA A 25 5.82 -4.29 -14.71
C ALA A 25 4.89 -5.47 -15.04
N GLU A 26 3.68 -5.22 -15.62
CA GLU A 26 2.82 -6.30 -16.10
C GLU A 26 3.51 -7.16 -17.15
N GLN A 27 4.15 -6.55 -18.15
CA GLN A 27 4.86 -7.24 -19.22
C GLN A 27 6.05 -8.06 -18.70
N SER A 28 6.69 -7.57 -17.65
CA SER A 28 7.84 -8.21 -16.98
C SER A 28 7.43 -9.28 -15.96
N GLY A 29 6.13 -9.59 -15.84
CA GLY A 29 5.65 -10.71 -15.05
C GLY A 29 5.35 -10.40 -13.59
N PHE A 30 5.21 -9.14 -13.19
CA PHE A 30 4.63 -8.80 -11.89
C PHE A 30 3.14 -9.14 -11.86
N ASP A 31 2.63 -9.45 -10.67
CA ASP A 31 1.24 -9.89 -10.44
C ASP A 31 0.32 -8.75 -10.04
N SER A 32 0.89 -7.63 -9.53
CA SER A 32 0.12 -6.47 -9.07
C SER A 32 0.90 -5.17 -9.20
N VAL A 33 0.16 -4.06 -9.25
CA VAL A 33 0.68 -2.68 -9.11
C VAL A 33 -0.14 -1.94 -8.07
N PHE A 34 0.54 -1.35 -7.09
CA PHE A 34 -0.09 -0.52 -6.07
C PHE A 34 0.48 0.90 -6.09
N ILE A 35 -0.41 1.89 -6.07
CA ILE A 35 -0.06 3.32 -6.05
C ILE A 35 -0.37 3.93 -4.68
N SER A 36 0.45 4.87 -4.22
CA SER A 36 0.11 5.75 -3.09
C SER A 36 -0.88 6.84 -3.51
N ASP A 37 -1.75 7.25 -2.58
CA ASP A 37 -2.69 8.33 -2.79
C ASP A 37 -2.28 9.56 -1.99
N HIS A 38 -1.39 10.33 -2.55
CA HIS A 38 -0.85 11.54 -1.95
C HIS A 38 -1.43 12.80 -2.61
N PHE A 39 -1.61 13.86 -1.82
CA PHE A 39 -1.88 15.21 -2.30
C PHE A 39 -0.59 16.02 -2.44
N GLN A 40 0.38 15.75 -1.56
CA GLN A 40 1.72 16.31 -1.59
C GLN A 40 2.77 15.19 -1.52
N PRO A 41 3.89 15.32 -2.25
CA PRO A 41 5.00 14.37 -2.13
C PRO A 41 5.76 14.54 -0.81
N TRP A 42 6.62 13.58 -0.49
CA TRP A 42 7.53 13.66 0.64
C TRP A 42 8.70 14.62 0.42
N LYS A 43 8.97 14.98 -0.83
CA LYS A 43 10.08 15.83 -1.27
C LYS A 43 9.53 16.88 -2.23
N HIS A 44 9.96 18.13 -2.07
CA HIS A 44 9.46 19.24 -2.89
C HIS A 44 10.06 19.25 -4.30
N HIS A 45 11.40 19.21 -4.39
CA HIS A 45 12.09 19.22 -5.69
C HIS A 45 11.90 17.88 -6.40
N ASP A 46 11.51 17.95 -7.67
CA ASP A 46 11.17 16.77 -8.49
C ASP A 46 10.11 15.84 -7.83
N GLY A 47 9.23 16.43 -7.02
CA GLY A 47 8.14 15.72 -6.38
C GLY A 47 6.88 15.73 -7.24
N HIS A 48 6.13 14.63 -7.19
CA HIS A 48 4.87 14.42 -7.90
C HIS A 48 3.78 13.94 -6.94
N ALA A 49 2.53 14.09 -7.31
CA ALA A 49 1.39 13.54 -6.59
C ALA A 49 0.19 13.36 -7.54
N PRO A 50 0.27 12.46 -8.52
CA PRO A 50 -0.86 12.20 -9.42
C PRO A 50 -2.06 11.67 -8.65
N PHE A 51 -3.25 12.08 -9.07
CA PHE A 51 -4.49 11.63 -8.45
C PHE A 51 -4.72 10.13 -8.70
N SER A 52 -4.65 9.32 -7.65
CA SER A 52 -4.61 7.86 -7.73
C SER A 52 -5.83 7.26 -8.44
N LEU A 53 -7.04 7.80 -8.22
CA LEU A 53 -8.27 7.28 -8.83
C LEU A 53 -8.29 7.45 -10.36
N ALA A 54 -7.87 8.63 -10.86
CA ALA A 54 -7.76 8.86 -12.30
C ALA A 54 -6.68 7.96 -12.91
N TRP A 55 -5.54 7.83 -12.21
CA TRP A 55 -4.43 7.03 -12.67
C TRP A 55 -4.75 5.53 -12.70
N LEU A 56 -5.45 5.01 -11.69
CA LEU A 56 -5.91 3.61 -11.66
C LEU A 56 -6.87 3.28 -12.81
N GLY A 57 -7.76 4.22 -13.17
CA GLY A 57 -8.62 4.07 -14.36
C GLY A 57 -7.81 3.94 -15.65
N ALA A 58 -6.78 4.78 -15.82
CA ALA A 58 -5.88 4.71 -16.97
C ALA A 58 -5.05 3.41 -16.99
N LEU A 59 -4.49 3.01 -15.83
CA LEU A 59 -3.72 1.76 -15.71
C LEU A 59 -4.57 0.54 -16.02
N GLY A 60 -5.78 0.47 -15.44
CA GLY A 60 -6.69 -0.65 -15.70
C GLY A 60 -7.03 -0.83 -17.17
N ALA A 61 -7.22 0.29 -17.89
CA ALA A 61 -7.48 0.27 -19.34
C ALA A 61 -6.25 -0.08 -20.21
N ARG A 62 -5.04 0.14 -19.70
CA ARG A 62 -3.78 -0.19 -20.42
C ARG A 62 -3.21 -1.57 -20.06
N THR A 63 -3.79 -2.26 -19.10
CA THR A 63 -3.34 -3.58 -18.62
C THR A 63 -4.47 -4.60 -18.69
N SER A 64 -4.14 -5.89 -18.68
CA SER A 64 -5.13 -6.94 -18.93
C SER A 64 -5.32 -7.93 -17.78
N ARG A 65 -4.28 -8.20 -16.97
CA ARG A 65 -4.28 -9.25 -15.95
C ARG A 65 -3.83 -8.79 -14.56
N ILE A 66 -3.04 -7.72 -14.49
CA ILE A 66 -2.41 -7.31 -13.26
C ILE A 66 -3.44 -6.80 -12.25
N THR A 67 -3.30 -7.17 -10.99
CA THR A 67 -4.10 -6.59 -9.90
C THR A 67 -3.65 -5.15 -9.66
N ILE A 68 -4.59 -4.22 -9.55
CA ILE A 68 -4.33 -2.79 -9.35
C ILE A 68 -4.98 -2.30 -8.05
N GLY A 69 -4.35 -1.37 -7.36
CA GLY A 69 -4.94 -0.85 -6.13
C GLY A 69 -4.16 0.29 -5.49
N THR A 70 -4.62 0.72 -4.33
CA THR A 70 -3.94 1.75 -3.52
C THR A 70 -3.17 1.14 -2.36
N SER A 71 -1.99 1.70 -2.07
CA SER A 71 -1.19 1.38 -0.89
C SER A 71 -0.57 2.67 -0.33
N VAL A 72 -1.36 3.50 0.39
CA VAL A 72 -2.79 3.36 0.70
C VAL A 72 -3.53 4.65 0.42
N MET A 73 -4.85 4.59 0.36
CA MET A 73 -5.72 5.75 0.31
C MET A 73 -6.28 6.08 1.71
N THR A 74 -6.56 7.34 1.97
CA THR A 74 -7.26 7.80 3.18
C THR A 74 -8.69 8.21 2.84
N PRO A 75 -9.70 7.35 3.06
CA PRO A 75 -11.06 7.61 2.61
C PRO A 75 -11.87 8.47 3.60
N THR A 76 -11.22 9.41 4.32
CA THR A 76 -11.84 9.99 5.53
C THR A 76 -11.79 11.52 5.64
N PHE A 77 -10.89 12.22 4.98
CA PHE A 77 -10.73 13.67 5.14
C PHE A 77 -10.98 14.43 3.84
N ARG A 78 -10.05 14.43 2.91
CA ARG A 78 -10.23 15.06 1.59
C ARG A 78 -11.26 14.34 0.71
N TYR A 79 -11.67 13.13 1.08
CA TYR A 79 -12.74 12.39 0.41
C TYR A 79 -13.92 12.13 1.34
N HIS A 80 -15.11 12.15 0.79
CA HIS A 80 -16.25 11.51 1.45
C HIS A 80 -16.25 10.01 1.11
N PRO A 81 -16.45 9.09 2.09
CA PRO A 81 -16.40 7.65 1.84
C PRO A 81 -17.34 7.15 0.73
N ALA A 82 -18.50 7.79 0.56
CA ALA A 82 -19.41 7.44 -0.52
C ALA A 82 -18.83 7.71 -1.91
N VAL A 83 -18.00 8.76 -2.07
CA VAL A 83 -17.30 9.06 -3.33
C VAL A 83 -16.23 8.03 -3.60
N VAL A 84 -15.48 7.62 -2.58
CA VAL A 84 -14.49 6.53 -2.71
C VAL A 84 -15.19 5.21 -3.05
N ALA A 85 -16.31 4.90 -2.38
CA ALA A 85 -17.10 3.71 -2.67
C ALA A 85 -17.57 3.69 -4.13
N GLN A 86 -18.09 4.82 -4.64
CA GLN A 86 -18.53 4.93 -6.04
C GLN A 86 -17.35 4.75 -7.01
N ALA A 87 -16.22 5.40 -6.75
CA ALA A 87 -15.04 5.30 -7.61
C ALA A 87 -14.53 3.85 -7.70
N PHE A 88 -14.40 3.16 -6.56
CA PHE A 88 -13.94 1.77 -6.55
C PHE A 88 -14.98 0.79 -7.08
N ALA A 89 -16.27 1.06 -6.93
CA ALA A 89 -17.33 0.30 -7.61
C ALA A 89 -17.19 0.40 -9.12
N THR A 90 -17.00 1.61 -9.65
CA THR A 90 -16.77 1.85 -11.08
C THR A 90 -15.52 1.12 -11.59
N LEU A 91 -14.40 1.24 -10.86
CA LEU A 91 -13.17 0.50 -11.20
C LEU A 91 -13.41 -1.01 -11.19
N GLY A 92 -14.13 -1.55 -10.20
CA GLY A 92 -14.46 -2.96 -10.09
C GLY A 92 -15.36 -3.48 -11.22
N VAL A 93 -16.28 -2.65 -11.72
CA VAL A 93 -17.08 -2.97 -12.93
C VAL A 93 -16.22 -2.96 -14.20
N MET A 94 -15.35 -1.95 -14.33
CA MET A 94 -14.46 -1.83 -15.51
C MET A 94 -13.37 -2.91 -15.55
N PHE A 95 -12.88 -3.34 -14.38
CA PHE A 95 -11.75 -4.25 -14.25
C PHE A 95 -12.06 -5.38 -13.24
N PRO A 96 -12.98 -6.30 -13.57
CA PRO A 96 -13.43 -7.34 -12.67
C PRO A 96 -12.28 -8.15 -12.07
N ASP A 97 -12.35 -8.44 -10.76
CA ASP A 97 -11.41 -9.24 -9.97
C ASP A 97 -9.95 -8.73 -9.92
N ARG A 98 -9.71 -7.51 -10.44
CA ARG A 98 -8.38 -6.91 -10.52
C ARG A 98 -8.17 -5.73 -9.57
N VAL A 99 -9.19 -5.25 -8.89
CA VAL A 99 -9.14 -4.01 -8.11
C VAL A 99 -9.09 -4.31 -6.62
N VAL A 100 -8.21 -3.60 -5.91
CA VAL A 100 -8.08 -3.65 -4.44
C VAL A 100 -8.06 -2.23 -3.88
N LEU A 101 -8.88 -1.98 -2.86
CA LEU A 101 -8.85 -0.74 -2.09
C LEU A 101 -7.98 -0.92 -0.83
N GLY A 102 -6.75 -0.43 -0.87
CA GLY A 102 -5.92 -0.31 0.33
C GLY A 102 -6.20 0.99 1.07
N VAL A 103 -6.51 0.90 2.37
CA VAL A 103 -6.89 2.06 3.20
C VAL A 103 -6.00 2.25 4.41
N GLY A 104 -5.84 3.51 4.84
CA GLY A 104 -5.11 3.91 6.04
C GLY A 104 -5.79 5.03 6.81
N THR A 105 -5.23 5.40 7.97
CA THR A 105 -5.76 6.45 8.83
C THR A 105 -5.33 7.87 8.44
N GLY A 106 -4.56 8.00 7.38
CA GLY A 106 -4.09 9.27 6.85
C GLY A 106 -2.80 9.81 7.44
N GLU A 107 -2.28 10.81 6.76
CA GLU A 107 -1.06 11.54 7.10
C GLU A 107 -1.31 13.04 7.02
N SER A 108 -0.79 13.78 8.00
CA SER A 108 -0.96 15.23 8.07
C SER A 108 -0.42 15.96 6.84
N LEU A 109 0.67 15.46 6.25
CA LEU A 109 1.28 15.98 5.02
C LEU A 109 0.28 16.10 3.86
N ASN A 110 -0.67 15.19 3.77
CA ASN A 110 -1.66 15.14 2.69
C ASN A 110 -2.96 15.84 3.05
N GLU A 111 -3.44 15.62 4.28
CA GLU A 111 -4.80 15.98 4.64
C GLU A 111 -4.89 17.43 5.13
N VAL A 112 -3.90 17.92 5.88
CA VAL A 112 -3.93 19.29 6.42
C VAL A 112 -3.85 20.34 5.31
N PRO A 113 -2.89 20.29 4.36
CA PRO A 113 -2.82 21.28 3.30
C PRO A 113 -4.03 21.29 2.37
N SER A 114 -4.61 20.12 2.12
CA SER A 114 -5.75 20.00 1.19
C SER A 114 -7.08 20.38 1.78
N THR A 115 -7.23 20.39 3.12
CA THR A 115 -8.50 20.63 3.79
C THR A 115 -8.49 21.86 4.71
N GLY A 116 -7.30 22.35 5.10
CA GLY A 116 -7.15 23.41 6.10
C GLY A 116 -7.53 23.01 7.52
N MET A 117 -7.75 21.72 7.77
CA MET A 117 -8.18 21.22 9.08
C MET A 117 -7.04 21.11 10.08
N THR A 118 -7.36 21.20 11.38
CA THR A 118 -6.44 20.78 12.43
C THR A 118 -6.31 19.26 12.40
N TRP A 119 -5.06 18.73 12.39
CA TRP A 119 -4.82 17.30 12.35
C TRP A 119 -5.32 16.62 13.62
N PRO A 120 -6.28 15.69 13.54
CA PRO A 120 -6.84 15.04 14.71
C PRO A 120 -5.91 13.97 15.27
N ASP A 121 -6.16 13.57 16.52
CA ASP A 121 -5.45 12.47 17.15
C ASP A 121 -5.74 11.12 16.47
N PHE A 122 -4.98 10.09 16.84
CA PHE A 122 -5.14 8.76 16.25
C PHE A 122 -6.51 8.14 16.54
N LYS A 123 -7.09 8.43 17.71
CA LYS A 123 -8.40 7.88 18.12
C LYS A 123 -9.51 8.36 17.18
N GLU A 124 -9.53 9.64 16.86
CA GLU A 124 -10.49 10.21 15.92
C GLU A 124 -10.24 9.69 14.49
N ARG A 125 -8.99 9.73 14.01
CA ARG A 125 -8.65 9.23 12.68
C ARG A 125 -9.07 7.78 12.49
N PHE A 126 -8.84 6.94 13.49
CA PHE A 126 -9.25 5.54 13.46
C PHE A 126 -10.76 5.37 13.52
N ALA A 127 -11.47 6.19 14.32
CA ALA A 127 -12.94 6.17 14.36
C ALA A 127 -13.55 6.54 13.00
N ARG A 128 -13.02 7.57 12.33
CA ARG A 128 -13.42 7.96 10.97
C ARG A 128 -13.19 6.82 9.97
N LEU A 129 -12.03 6.16 10.01
CA LEU A 129 -11.74 5.03 9.12
C LEU A 129 -12.73 3.88 9.32
N ARG A 130 -13.09 3.57 10.57
CA ARG A 130 -14.08 2.52 10.87
C ARG A 130 -15.46 2.82 10.29
N GLU A 131 -15.93 4.05 10.44
CA GLU A 131 -17.20 4.48 9.83
C GLU A 131 -17.12 4.46 8.31
N ALA A 132 -16.03 4.95 7.73
CA ALA A 132 -15.82 4.99 6.28
C ALA A 132 -15.88 3.57 5.67
N VAL A 133 -15.17 2.61 6.25
CA VAL A 133 -15.17 1.21 5.77
C VAL A 133 -16.56 0.60 5.89
N THR A 134 -17.27 0.86 6.99
CA THR A 134 -18.64 0.36 7.18
C THR A 134 -19.58 0.92 6.11
N LEU A 135 -19.56 2.24 5.91
CA LEU A 135 -20.38 2.91 4.91
C LEU A 135 -20.08 2.42 3.47
N MET A 136 -18.80 2.30 3.12
CA MET A 136 -18.41 1.80 1.79
C MET A 136 -18.93 0.38 1.55
N ARG A 137 -18.82 -0.52 2.51
CA ARG A 137 -19.34 -1.90 2.39
C ARG A 137 -20.84 -1.93 2.22
N GLN A 138 -21.59 -1.13 2.99
CA GLN A 138 -23.04 -1.03 2.84
C GLN A 138 -23.42 -0.54 1.43
N LEU A 139 -22.77 0.53 0.95
CA LEU A 139 -23.04 1.08 -0.38
C LEU A 139 -22.74 0.09 -1.53
N TRP A 140 -21.84 -0.86 -1.33
CA TRP A 140 -21.54 -1.90 -2.33
C TRP A 140 -22.53 -3.07 -2.30
N THR A 141 -23.26 -3.28 -1.21
CA THR A 141 -24.12 -4.47 -1.00
C THR A 141 -25.58 -4.15 -0.82
N GLU A 142 -25.94 -2.93 -0.48
CA GLU A 142 -27.31 -2.53 -0.15
C GLU A 142 -27.81 -1.38 -1.03
N ASP A 143 -29.12 -1.28 -1.21
CA ASP A 143 -29.78 -0.16 -1.85
C ASP A 143 -30.32 0.82 -0.81
N ARG A 144 -30.40 2.10 -1.19
CA ARG A 144 -31.00 3.17 -0.38
C ARG A 144 -30.41 3.24 1.04
N VAL A 145 -29.09 3.21 1.11
CA VAL A 145 -28.33 3.29 2.36
C VAL A 145 -28.57 4.63 3.05
N THR A 146 -29.20 4.59 4.22
CA THR A 146 -29.26 5.72 5.14
C THR A 146 -28.33 5.43 6.30
N PHE A 147 -27.23 6.15 6.36
CA PHE A 147 -26.17 5.97 7.35
C PHE A 147 -26.14 7.17 8.31
N GLU A 148 -26.22 6.92 9.61
CA GLU A 148 -26.21 7.93 10.67
C GLU A 148 -24.99 7.72 11.57
N GLY A 149 -23.79 8.06 11.06
CA GLY A 149 -22.55 7.98 11.82
C GLY A 149 -22.24 9.27 12.59
N GLN A 150 -21.18 9.21 13.36
CA GLN A 150 -20.63 10.39 14.04
C GLN A 150 -20.00 11.37 13.04
N TYR A 151 -19.33 10.84 12.01
CA TYR A 151 -18.54 11.63 11.06
C TYR A 151 -19.16 11.67 9.66
N TYR A 152 -19.89 10.64 9.26
CA TYR A 152 -20.49 10.55 7.92
C TYR A 152 -21.97 10.26 7.99
N ARG A 153 -22.70 10.80 7.01
CA ARG A 153 -24.14 10.57 6.87
C ARG A 153 -24.49 10.40 5.40
N THR A 154 -25.45 9.53 5.14
CA THR A 154 -26.11 9.42 3.82
C THR A 154 -27.61 9.30 4.03
N GLN A 155 -28.38 9.68 3.00
CA GLN A 155 -29.83 9.57 3.02
C GLN A 155 -30.28 8.85 1.74
N SER A 156 -30.76 7.62 1.89
CA SER A 156 -31.28 6.80 0.77
C SER A 156 -30.32 6.72 -0.43
N ALA A 157 -29.01 6.62 -0.16
CA ALA A 157 -27.97 6.62 -1.19
C ALA A 157 -27.85 5.23 -1.85
N THR A 158 -27.70 5.20 -3.17
CA THR A 158 -27.50 3.96 -3.95
C THR A 158 -26.38 4.16 -4.96
N ILE A 159 -25.44 3.23 -5.02
CA ILE A 159 -24.48 3.10 -6.11
C ILE A 159 -25.11 2.19 -7.17
N TYR A 160 -25.34 2.73 -8.37
CA TYR A 160 -26.02 2.00 -9.45
C TYR A 160 -25.12 1.01 -10.17
N ASP A 161 -23.85 1.40 -10.42
CA ASP A 161 -22.87 0.54 -11.07
C ASP A 161 -22.00 -0.13 -10.01
N ARG A 162 -22.36 -1.37 -9.63
CA ARG A 162 -21.65 -2.16 -8.62
C ARG A 162 -21.06 -3.42 -9.25
N PRO A 163 -19.82 -3.81 -8.92
CA PRO A 163 -19.27 -5.09 -9.36
C PRO A 163 -20.03 -6.25 -8.73
N ALA A 164 -20.04 -7.41 -9.40
CA ALA A 164 -20.70 -8.61 -8.91
C ALA A 164 -20.16 -9.06 -7.53
N THR A 165 -18.86 -8.89 -7.31
CA THR A 165 -18.19 -9.12 -6.03
C THR A 165 -17.69 -7.77 -5.50
N PRO A 166 -17.99 -7.40 -4.24
CA PRO A 166 -17.46 -6.17 -3.64
C PRO A 166 -15.94 -6.10 -3.73
N VAL A 167 -15.41 -4.89 -3.97
CA VAL A 167 -13.96 -4.67 -4.04
C VAL A 167 -13.31 -5.01 -2.69
N PRO A 168 -12.25 -5.84 -2.66
CA PRO A 168 -11.56 -6.17 -1.42
C PRO A 168 -10.94 -4.91 -0.77
N ILE A 169 -11.11 -4.78 0.54
CA ILE A 169 -10.52 -3.71 1.35
C ILE A 169 -9.34 -4.26 2.15
N TYR A 170 -8.12 -3.80 1.83
CA TYR A 170 -6.93 -4.10 2.63
C TYR A 170 -6.64 -2.93 3.57
N VAL A 171 -6.39 -3.22 4.85
CA VAL A 171 -6.18 -2.19 5.88
C VAL A 171 -4.70 -2.13 6.26
N ALA A 172 -4.12 -0.94 6.14
CA ALA A 172 -2.74 -0.70 6.57
C ALA A 172 -2.65 -0.63 8.10
N ALA A 173 -1.73 -1.40 8.69
CA ALA A 173 -1.55 -1.48 10.12
C ALA A 173 -0.13 -1.11 10.55
N ALA A 174 -0.04 -0.08 11.42
CA ALA A 174 1.18 0.38 12.07
C ALA A 174 1.14 0.22 13.61
N GLY A 175 0.20 -0.57 14.15
CA GLY A 175 0.07 -0.81 15.58
C GLY A 175 -1.06 -1.78 15.92
N ALA A 176 -1.15 -2.18 17.20
CA ALA A 176 -2.02 -3.26 17.67
C ALA A 176 -3.51 -3.07 17.37
N LEU A 177 -4.05 -1.86 17.63
CA LEU A 177 -5.49 -1.60 17.46
C LEU A 177 -5.94 -1.71 16.00
N ILE A 178 -5.17 -1.10 15.08
CA ILE A 178 -5.51 -1.15 13.67
C ILE A 178 -5.22 -2.53 13.06
N ALA A 179 -4.21 -3.25 13.56
CA ALA A 179 -3.93 -4.63 13.15
C ALA A 179 -5.10 -5.57 13.52
N LYS A 180 -5.63 -5.46 14.74
CA LYS A 180 -6.83 -6.21 15.14
C LYS A 180 -8.03 -5.86 14.26
N TYR A 181 -8.22 -4.57 13.96
CA TYR A 181 -9.29 -4.12 13.07
C TYR A 181 -9.10 -4.64 11.63
N ALA A 182 -7.88 -4.63 11.11
CA ALA A 182 -7.55 -5.20 9.80
C ALA A 182 -7.96 -6.68 9.73
N GLY A 183 -7.63 -7.47 10.75
CA GLY A 183 -8.05 -8.86 10.85
C GLY A 183 -9.56 -9.06 10.92
N ARG A 184 -10.28 -8.18 11.63
CA ARG A 184 -11.73 -8.31 11.86
C ARG A 184 -12.56 -7.81 10.69
N MET A 185 -12.18 -6.69 10.07
CA MET A 185 -13.00 -5.97 9.10
C MET A 185 -12.40 -5.87 7.72
N GLY A 186 -11.10 -6.11 7.56
CA GLY A 186 -10.43 -6.11 6.26
C GLY A 186 -10.52 -7.45 5.57
N ASP A 187 -10.37 -7.43 4.25
CA ASP A 187 -10.15 -8.61 3.41
C ASP A 187 -8.65 -8.91 3.27
N GLY A 188 -7.81 -8.00 3.78
CA GLY A 188 -6.37 -8.15 3.86
C GLY A 188 -5.71 -7.12 4.77
N LEU A 189 -4.44 -7.40 5.07
CA LEU A 189 -3.52 -6.55 5.80
C LEU A 189 -2.52 -5.90 4.83
N ILE A 190 -2.14 -4.65 5.07
CA ILE A 190 -0.96 -4.02 4.47
C ILE A 190 0.03 -3.67 5.56
N CYS A 191 1.28 -4.12 5.40
CA CYS A 191 2.42 -3.73 6.22
C CYS A 191 3.55 -3.17 5.36
N THR A 192 4.50 -2.50 6.00
CA THR A 192 5.74 -2.02 5.34
C THR A 192 6.95 -2.65 5.99
N SER A 193 7.94 -3.03 5.18
CA SER A 193 9.21 -3.62 5.61
C SER A 193 10.11 -2.63 6.37
N GLY A 194 11.21 -3.13 6.93
CA GLY A 194 12.23 -2.32 7.59
C GLY A 194 11.83 -1.87 9.00
N LYS A 195 10.96 -2.57 9.68
CA LYS A 195 10.69 -2.46 11.11
C LYS A 195 11.43 -3.55 11.89
N ALA A 196 11.55 -3.36 13.22
CA ALA A 196 12.10 -4.40 14.08
C ALA A 196 11.26 -5.70 13.99
N PRO A 197 11.86 -6.89 14.09
CA PRO A 197 11.13 -8.16 13.99
C PRO A 197 9.94 -8.26 14.94
N GLU A 198 10.08 -7.78 16.17
CA GLU A 198 9.07 -7.81 17.24
C GLU A 198 7.80 -7.04 16.85
N PHE A 199 7.95 -6.04 15.99
CA PHE A 199 6.80 -5.31 15.44
C PHE A 199 5.85 -6.25 14.67
N TYR A 200 6.40 -7.18 13.89
CA TYR A 200 5.58 -8.14 13.14
C TYR A 200 5.13 -9.29 14.03
N THR A 201 6.06 -9.92 14.76
CA THR A 201 5.83 -11.18 15.48
C THR A 201 5.07 -11.01 16.79
N GLU A 202 5.22 -9.88 17.49
CA GLU A 202 4.61 -9.66 18.80
C GLU A 202 3.46 -8.65 18.76
N THR A 203 3.46 -7.72 17.77
CA THR A 203 2.44 -6.69 17.73
C THR A 203 1.41 -6.92 16.61
N VAL A 204 1.83 -6.98 15.34
CA VAL A 204 0.88 -6.94 14.22
C VAL A 204 0.22 -8.29 13.98
N LEU A 205 1.00 -9.35 13.74
CA LEU A 205 0.44 -10.65 13.33
C LEU A 205 -0.45 -11.28 14.41
N PRO A 206 -0.10 -11.28 15.71
CA PRO A 206 -1.00 -11.79 16.75
C PRO A 206 -2.33 -11.03 16.81
N LYS A 207 -2.30 -9.72 16.62
CA LYS A 207 -3.52 -8.90 16.63
C LYS A 207 -4.38 -9.09 15.37
N VAL A 208 -3.77 -9.32 14.22
CA VAL A 208 -4.52 -9.71 13.02
C VAL A 208 -5.22 -11.05 13.25
N LEU A 209 -4.53 -12.05 13.80
CA LEU A 209 -5.14 -13.36 14.12
C LEU A 209 -6.29 -13.24 15.13
N GLU A 210 -6.11 -12.43 16.18
CA GLU A 210 -7.17 -12.13 17.16
C GLU A 210 -8.41 -11.52 16.47
N GLY A 211 -8.19 -10.52 15.60
CA GLY A 211 -9.27 -9.89 14.84
C GLY A 211 -9.98 -10.85 13.88
N ARG A 212 -9.23 -11.75 13.22
CA ARG A 212 -9.82 -12.79 12.35
C ARG A 212 -10.64 -13.79 13.14
N ALA A 213 -10.18 -14.21 14.30
CA ALA A 213 -10.95 -15.11 15.18
C ALA A 213 -12.29 -14.47 15.59
N GLU A 214 -12.31 -13.16 15.87
CA GLU A 214 -13.55 -12.42 16.15
C GLU A 214 -14.47 -12.27 14.93
N ALA A 215 -13.91 -12.21 13.72
CA ALA A 215 -14.68 -12.11 12.47
C ALA A 215 -15.38 -13.43 12.08
N GLY A 216 -14.89 -14.56 12.58
CA GLY A 216 -15.36 -15.89 12.16
C GLY A 216 -15.04 -16.16 10.68
N SER A 217 -15.93 -16.85 9.97
CA SER A 217 -15.72 -17.30 8.58
C SER A 217 -15.91 -16.22 7.51
N ARG A 218 -15.89 -14.93 7.85
CA ARG A 218 -16.22 -13.84 6.90
C ARG A 218 -15.27 -13.70 5.70
N ALA A 219 -14.00 -14.10 5.84
CA ALA A 219 -13.05 -14.01 4.75
C ALA A 219 -12.11 -15.22 4.78
N PRO A 220 -12.43 -16.31 4.06
CA PRO A 220 -11.54 -17.47 3.95
C PRO A 220 -10.20 -17.09 3.30
N ASP A 221 -10.19 -16.17 2.34
CA ASP A 221 -9.03 -15.78 1.55
C ASP A 221 -8.44 -14.44 2.00
N TYR A 222 -7.91 -14.40 3.21
CA TYR A 222 -7.29 -13.19 3.76
C TYR A 222 -5.87 -13.01 3.24
N THR A 223 -5.60 -11.89 2.56
CA THR A 223 -4.28 -11.55 2.03
C THR A 223 -3.44 -10.80 3.07
N ARG A 224 -2.16 -11.18 3.22
CA ARG A 224 -1.18 -10.42 3.99
C ARG A 224 -0.18 -9.78 3.04
N MET A 225 -0.37 -8.49 2.76
CA MET A 225 0.48 -7.73 1.86
C MET A 225 1.61 -7.04 2.61
N MET A 226 2.84 -7.19 2.10
CA MET A 226 4.02 -6.48 2.57
C MET A 226 4.54 -5.56 1.47
N GLU A 227 4.62 -4.26 1.71
CA GLU A 227 5.40 -3.35 0.89
C GLU A 227 6.88 -3.48 1.28
N VAL A 228 7.66 -4.12 0.42
CA VAL A 228 9.07 -4.41 0.65
C VAL A 228 9.94 -3.36 -0.04
N LYS A 229 10.70 -2.62 0.77
CA LYS A 229 11.65 -1.64 0.28
C LYS A 229 12.92 -2.33 -0.18
N VAL A 230 13.24 -2.21 -1.47
CA VAL A 230 14.36 -2.89 -2.11
C VAL A 230 15.13 -1.93 -3.00
N SER A 231 16.46 -2.00 -2.98
CA SER A 231 17.34 -1.32 -3.91
C SER A 231 18.31 -2.33 -4.51
N PHE A 232 18.03 -2.76 -5.73
CA PHE A 232 18.80 -3.77 -6.46
C PHE A 232 19.36 -3.18 -7.74
N ASP A 233 20.67 -3.22 -7.86
CA ASP A 233 21.39 -2.91 -9.10
C ASP A 233 22.64 -3.79 -9.19
N THR A 234 23.17 -4.00 -10.39
CA THR A 234 24.46 -4.67 -10.62
C THR A 234 25.65 -3.77 -10.20
N ASP A 235 25.43 -2.46 -10.02
CA ASP A 235 26.36 -1.50 -9.44
C ASP A 235 25.96 -1.19 -7.99
N GLY A 236 26.81 -1.64 -7.03
CA GLY A 236 26.55 -1.46 -5.60
C GLY A 236 26.57 0.02 -5.15
N LYS A 237 27.33 0.89 -5.81
CA LYS A 237 27.31 2.33 -5.50
C LYS A 237 25.98 2.94 -5.90
N ARG A 238 25.48 2.59 -7.07
CA ARG A 238 24.17 3.01 -7.55
C ARG A 238 23.05 2.51 -6.64
N ALA A 239 23.08 1.25 -6.25
CA ALA A 239 22.09 0.68 -5.34
C ALA A 239 21.99 1.42 -3.99
N VAL A 240 23.10 1.92 -3.45
CA VAL A 240 23.11 2.75 -2.23
C VAL A 240 22.63 4.16 -2.54
N GLU A 241 23.17 4.80 -3.57
CA GLU A 241 22.88 6.21 -3.91
C GLU A 241 21.41 6.43 -4.25
N ASP A 242 20.77 5.49 -4.94
CA ASP A 242 19.36 5.51 -5.30
C ASP A 242 18.45 5.69 -4.06
N THR A 243 18.87 5.21 -2.89
CA THR A 243 18.07 5.34 -1.65
C THR A 243 17.96 6.78 -1.14
N ARG A 244 18.82 7.70 -1.59
CA ARG A 244 18.82 9.10 -1.15
C ARG A 244 17.54 9.85 -1.50
N HIS A 245 16.90 9.52 -2.62
CA HIS A 245 15.63 10.16 -2.98
C HIS A 245 14.59 10.00 -1.87
N TRP A 246 14.59 8.84 -1.21
CA TRP A 246 13.65 8.48 -0.15
C TRP A 246 14.26 8.58 1.26
N ALA A 247 15.30 9.38 1.46
CA ALA A 247 15.95 9.56 2.76
C ALA A 247 14.98 9.97 3.87
N VAL A 248 13.90 10.68 3.52
CA VAL A 248 12.79 11.05 4.42
C VAL A 248 12.18 9.84 5.16
N LEU A 249 12.20 8.66 4.58
CA LEU A 249 11.71 7.44 5.24
C LEU A 249 12.58 7.00 6.41
N ALA A 250 13.83 7.46 6.50
CA ALA A 250 14.73 7.18 7.61
C ALA A 250 14.62 8.19 8.77
N LEU A 251 13.81 9.24 8.63
CA LEU A 251 13.43 10.12 9.74
C LEU A 251 12.56 9.36 10.74
N THR A 252 12.73 9.65 12.03
CA THR A 252 11.90 9.07 13.09
C THR A 252 10.47 9.64 13.07
N PRO A 253 9.50 8.99 13.73
CA PRO A 253 8.16 9.55 13.86
C PRO A 253 8.16 10.95 14.50
N GLU A 254 9.03 11.18 15.49
CA GLU A 254 9.17 12.47 16.20
C GLU A 254 9.67 13.56 15.26
N GLU A 255 10.65 13.25 14.40
CA GLU A 255 11.19 14.17 13.38
C GLU A 255 10.13 14.56 12.33
N LYS A 256 9.10 13.73 12.11
CA LYS A 256 8.04 13.96 11.10
C LYS A 256 6.75 14.55 11.64
N THR A 257 6.44 14.36 12.92
CA THR A 257 5.07 14.55 13.48
C THR A 257 4.49 15.95 13.29
N SER A 258 5.34 16.98 13.23
CA SER A 258 4.90 18.37 13.08
C SER A 258 5.12 18.94 11.67
N VAL A 259 5.57 18.14 10.73
CA VAL A 259 5.93 18.61 9.38
C VAL A 259 4.79 18.31 8.39
N HIS A 260 4.21 19.38 7.83
CA HIS A 260 3.12 19.30 6.85
C HIS A 260 3.52 19.90 5.50
N ASN A 261 4.80 20.22 5.32
CA ASN A 261 5.34 20.90 4.16
C ASN A 261 6.48 20.07 3.54
N PRO A 262 6.40 19.73 2.23
CA PRO A 262 7.43 18.97 1.54
C PRO A 262 8.81 19.61 1.54
N GLU A 263 8.91 20.96 1.47
CA GLU A 263 10.20 21.68 1.53
C GLU A 263 10.92 21.47 2.87
N GLU A 264 10.17 21.54 3.98
CA GLU A 264 10.73 21.29 5.29
C GLU A 264 11.11 19.83 5.48
N MET A 265 10.28 18.91 4.99
CA MET A 265 10.55 17.48 5.02
C MET A 265 11.85 17.15 4.25
N GLU A 266 12.01 17.73 3.07
CA GLU A 266 13.22 17.59 2.26
C GLU A 266 14.46 18.17 2.98
N ARG A 267 14.32 19.35 3.60
CA ARG A 267 15.39 19.98 4.37
C ARG A 267 15.87 19.11 5.54
N LEU A 268 14.94 18.47 6.26
CA LEU A 268 15.27 17.55 7.34
C LEU A 268 16.00 16.29 6.81
N ALA A 269 15.57 15.79 5.67
CA ALA A 269 16.17 14.60 5.06
C ALA A 269 17.56 14.90 4.42
N ALA A 270 17.81 16.11 3.96
CA ALA A 270 19.05 16.50 3.29
C ALA A 270 20.31 16.31 4.16
N GLY A 271 20.16 16.36 5.48
CA GLY A 271 21.26 16.14 6.44
C GLY A 271 21.58 14.68 6.74
N LEU A 272 20.83 13.72 6.18
CA LEU A 272 21.02 12.30 6.46
C LEU A 272 22.15 11.71 5.62
N SER A 273 22.97 10.83 6.23
CA SER A 273 24.00 10.07 5.49
C SER A 273 23.37 9.07 4.53
N ALA A 274 24.15 8.64 3.52
CA ALA A 274 23.70 7.59 2.58
C ALA A 274 23.37 6.27 3.30
N GLU A 275 24.17 5.91 4.30
CA GLU A 275 23.98 4.71 5.12
C GLU A 275 22.68 4.81 5.91
N ARG A 276 22.36 5.98 6.47
CA ARG A 276 21.07 6.16 7.18
C ARG A 276 19.88 6.09 6.22
N ALA A 277 19.98 6.71 5.03
CA ALA A 277 18.95 6.58 4.00
C ALA A 277 18.76 5.12 3.57
N ALA A 278 19.86 4.40 3.33
CA ALA A 278 19.86 3.00 2.94
C ALA A 278 19.33 2.03 4.02
N SER A 279 19.39 2.40 5.30
CA SER A 279 19.01 1.53 6.43
C SER A 279 17.55 1.02 6.39
N ARG A 280 16.68 1.67 5.62
CA ARG A 280 15.28 1.28 5.45
C ARG A 280 15.05 0.32 4.30
N TRP A 281 16.10 -0.02 3.54
CA TRP A 281 16.03 -0.77 2.29
C TRP A 281 16.81 -2.08 2.39
N ILE A 282 16.38 -3.07 1.62
CA ILE A 282 17.22 -4.20 1.27
C ILE A 282 18.10 -3.73 0.11
N VAL A 283 19.38 -3.45 0.38
CA VAL A 283 20.34 -2.98 -0.63
C VAL A 283 21.34 -4.08 -0.90
N SER A 284 21.43 -4.56 -2.13
CA SER A 284 22.42 -5.55 -2.55
C SER A 284 22.55 -5.60 -4.07
N THR A 285 23.69 -6.10 -4.55
CA THR A 285 23.91 -6.48 -5.96
C THR A 285 23.69 -7.98 -6.18
N ASP A 286 23.51 -8.75 -5.11
CA ASP A 286 23.29 -10.20 -5.15
C ASP A 286 21.80 -10.53 -5.08
N PRO A 287 21.23 -11.11 -6.14
CA PRO A 287 19.82 -11.50 -6.15
C PRO A 287 19.47 -12.58 -5.11
N ASP A 288 20.42 -13.44 -4.73
CA ASP A 288 20.18 -14.49 -3.73
C ASP A 288 20.12 -13.88 -2.31
N GLU A 289 20.88 -12.81 -2.01
CA GLU A 289 20.72 -12.04 -0.77
C GLU A 289 19.34 -11.36 -0.73
N HIS A 290 18.86 -10.79 -1.84
CA HIS A 290 17.50 -10.25 -1.91
C HIS A 290 16.45 -11.33 -1.58
N VAL A 291 16.58 -12.51 -2.17
CA VAL A 291 15.65 -13.64 -1.95
C VAL A 291 15.67 -14.10 -0.49
N GLU A 292 16.84 -14.17 0.14
CA GLU A 292 16.97 -14.56 1.55
C GLU A 292 16.28 -13.55 2.48
N ARG A 293 16.61 -12.25 2.32
CA ARG A 293 16.06 -11.18 3.18
C ARG A 293 14.56 -10.97 2.97
N ILE A 294 14.06 -11.14 1.75
CA ILE A 294 12.63 -11.11 1.43
C ILE A 294 11.92 -12.34 1.99
N GLY A 295 12.60 -13.53 1.95
CA GLY A 295 12.09 -14.78 2.48
C GLY A 295 11.63 -14.70 3.94
N TYR A 296 12.30 -13.89 4.75
CA TYR A 296 11.87 -13.60 6.11
C TYR A 296 10.39 -13.18 6.21
N TYR A 297 9.91 -12.31 5.30
CA TYR A 297 8.51 -11.88 5.29
C TYR A 297 7.58 -12.99 4.83
N VAL A 298 8.01 -13.82 3.88
CA VAL A 298 7.22 -14.97 3.42
C VAL A 298 7.07 -15.99 4.55
N ASP A 299 8.15 -16.25 5.31
CA ASP A 299 8.15 -17.17 6.46
C ASP A 299 7.24 -16.65 7.60
N LEU A 300 7.06 -15.35 7.72
CA LEU A 300 6.05 -14.74 8.60
C LEU A 300 4.60 -14.88 8.07
N GLY A 301 4.42 -15.44 6.89
CA GLY A 301 3.12 -15.68 6.26
C GLY A 301 2.57 -14.51 5.45
N PHE A 302 3.41 -13.56 5.03
CA PHE A 302 3.02 -12.59 4.00
C PHE A 302 3.03 -13.26 2.63
N ASP A 303 1.91 -13.19 1.93
CA ASP A 303 1.65 -13.91 0.67
C ASP A 303 1.50 -12.98 -0.55
N HIS A 304 1.59 -11.66 -0.33
CA HIS A 304 1.58 -10.66 -1.37
C HIS A 304 2.68 -9.61 -1.10
N LEU A 305 3.76 -9.68 -1.86
CA LEU A 305 4.91 -8.78 -1.72
C LEU A 305 4.87 -7.71 -2.81
N VAL A 306 4.88 -6.44 -2.42
CA VAL A 306 4.88 -5.29 -3.35
C VAL A 306 6.22 -4.58 -3.20
N PHE A 307 7.04 -4.60 -4.24
CA PHE A 307 8.40 -4.08 -4.21
C PHE A 307 8.44 -2.59 -4.53
N HIS A 308 8.93 -1.81 -3.58
CA HIS A 308 9.19 -0.39 -3.71
C HIS A 308 10.68 -0.20 -3.97
N ALA A 309 11.03 0.34 -5.15
CA ALA A 309 12.39 0.68 -5.54
C ALA A 309 12.61 2.20 -5.48
N PRO A 310 13.75 2.67 -4.94
CA PRO A 310 13.97 4.10 -4.68
C PRO A 310 14.57 4.86 -5.86
N GLY A 311 15.21 4.17 -6.81
CA GLY A 311 15.99 4.77 -7.88
C GLY A 311 15.16 5.47 -8.95
N PRO A 312 15.77 6.43 -9.69
CA PRO A 312 15.09 7.14 -10.76
C PRO A 312 14.86 6.27 -12.01
N ASP A 313 15.69 5.24 -12.23
CA ASP A 313 15.63 4.36 -13.40
C ASP A 313 14.76 3.12 -13.09
N GLN A 314 13.46 3.32 -13.06
CA GLN A 314 12.50 2.25 -12.76
C GLN A 314 12.42 1.19 -13.87
N GLU A 315 12.64 1.57 -15.12
CA GLU A 315 12.69 0.59 -16.22
C GLU A 315 13.81 -0.43 -15.98
N ARG A 316 15.01 0.05 -15.64
CA ARG A 316 16.15 -0.80 -15.30
C ARG A 316 15.84 -1.68 -14.10
N PHE A 317 15.29 -1.11 -13.01
CA PHE A 317 14.90 -1.90 -11.84
C PHE A 317 13.91 -3.01 -12.20
N ILE A 318 12.84 -2.69 -12.92
CA ILE A 318 11.80 -3.66 -13.30
C ILE A 318 12.41 -4.81 -14.11
N ARG A 319 13.26 -4.51 -15.09
CA ARG A 319 13.91 -5.53 -15.94
C ARG A 319 14.88 -6.40 -15.15
N LEU A 320 15.77 -5.81 -14.37
CA LEU A 320 16.72 -6.54 -13.54
C LEU A 320 16.02 -7.42 -12.50
N TYR A 321 14.97 -6.89 -11.87
CA TYR A 321 14.22 -7.63 -10.86
C TYR A 321 13.46 -8.81 -11.46
N ALA A 322 12.83 -8.61 -12.62
CA ALA A 322 12.14 -9.64 -13.37
C ALA A 322 13.08 -10.75 -13.86
N GLU A 323 14.31 -10.40 -14.26
CA GLU A 323 15.30 -11.37 -14.74
C GLU A 323 15.95 -12.15 -13.59
N HIS A 324 16.31 -11.45 -12.51
CA HIS A 324 17.20 -12.06 -11.51
C HIS A 324 16.50 -12.44 -10.19
N VAL A 325 15.50 -11.70 -9.73
CA VAL A 325 14.92 -11.88 -8.38
C VAL A 325 13.57 -12.61 -8.42
N LEU A 326 12.61 -12.15 -9.26
CA LEU A 326 11.26 -12.76 -9.29
C LEU A 326 11.28 -14.27 -9.58
N PRO A 327 12.10 -14.79 -10.55
CA PRO A 327 12.13 -16.23 -10.81
C PRO A 327 12.67 -17.06 -9.63
N ARG A 328 13.62 -16.48 -8.87
CA ARG A 328 14.16 -17.12 -7.67
C ARG A 328 13.14 -17.17 -6.53
N LEU A 329 12.42 -16.06 -6.29
CA LEU A 329 11.33 -16.00 -5.32
C LEU A 329 10.23 -17.01 -5.64
N ARG A 330 9.80 -17.07 -6.91
CA ARG A 330 8.78 -18.04 -7.34
C ARG A 330 9.24 -19.48 -7.20
N ARG A 331 10.51 -19.79 -7.50
CA ARG A 331 11.07 -21.12 -7.33
C ARG A 331 11.13 -21.53 -5.87
N ARG A 332 11.53 -20.62 -4.98
CA ARG A 332 11.70 -20.92 -3.56
C ARG A 332 10.36 -20.99 -2.80
N PHE A 333 9.42 -20.10 -3.12
CA PHE A 333 8.19 -19.91 -2.35
C PHE A 333 6.89 -20.08 -3.16
N GLY A 334 6.98 -20.32 -4.46
CA GLY A 334 5.80 -20.37 -5.36
C GLY A 334 5.04 -21.70 -5.32
N ALA A 335 5.58 -22.76 -4.74
CA ALA A 335 4.80 -23.98 -4.49
C ALA A 335 3.77 -23.71 -3.39
N PRO A 336 2.55 -24.31 -3.46
CA PRO A 336 1.61 -24.23 -2.36
C PRO A 336 2.29 -24.76 -1.10
N ALA A 337 2.51 -23.92 -0.09
CA ALA A 337 2.88 -24.42 1.22
C ALA A 337 1.75 -25.34 1.68
N GLU A 338 2.05 -26.58 2.04
CA GLU A 338 1.13 -27.39 2.83
C GLU A 338 0.82 -26.57 4.10
N ARG A 339 -0.41 -26.07 4.18
CA ARG A 339 -0.87 -25.39 5.41
C ARG A 339 -0.77 -26.40 6.54
N PRO A 340 -0.14 -26.07 7.67
CA PRO A 340 -0.25 -26.91 8.84
C PRO A 340 -1.75 -27.09 9.10
N THR A 341 -2.22 -28.33 9.05
CA THR A 341 -3.56 -28.68 9.50
C THR A 341 -3.60 -28.34 10.98
N ASP A 342 -4.39 -27.32 11.33
CA ASP A 342 -4.69 -27.00 12.72
C ASP A 342 -5.24 -28.26 13.39
N ALA A 343 -4.46 -28.82 14.30
CA ALA A 343 -4.85 -29.90 15.20
C ALA A 343 -5.40 -29.31 16.51
#